data_1184a9b78eaf8869d9106d8ed0450708
#
_entry.id   1184a9b78eaf8869d9106d8ed0450708
#
_cell.length_a   1.000
_cell.length_b   1.000
_cell.length_c   1.000
_cell.angle_alpha   90.00
_cell.angle_beta   90.00
_cell.angle_gamma   90.00
#
_symmetry.space_group_name_H-M   'P 1'
#
loop_
_entity.id
_entity.type
_entity.pdbx_description
1 polymer ?
#
loop_
_entity_poly.entity_id
_entity_poly.type
_entity_poly.pdbx_seq_one_letter_code
_entity_poly.pdbx_strand_id
1 'polypeptide(L)'
;MAVDPEISSGGFALLKHVKDHYRWIATLLATHNQDPQFLRQAVKCRIDGLLFRPASSTDFIEQALLLAEAVNGRRRLQQKRVLAIGAHPDDVEIGCGGALAKHHADYDILHILTLSRGAAGGDVNARAVEAHNAAALVGAHLEMANLRDTYITEGAETISIIEAAIRELNATHVYTHSLEDTHQDHRAVHAASLVAARAVPNVYCYQTPSSTVEFQPHRFVDITHYIEKKINLIGAYKSQVDRMESIQPDVILSTARYWGRFAGYVLAEPLQIVRQRDSGPALDLPEQQEQEPARPQPASVAESGG
;
A
#
# COMPACT_ATOMS: atom_id res chain seq x y z
N MET A 1 -4.11 -0.19 23.42
CA MET A 1 -4.82 0.86 24.19
C MET A 1 -5.66 0.16 25.26
N ALA A 2 -5.47 0.51 26.54
CA ALA A 2 -6.26 -0.01 27.64
C ALA A 2 -7.32 1.03 28.03
N VAL A 3 -8.58 0.63 28.10
CA VAL A 3 -9.71 1.49 28.46
C VAL A 3 -10.47 0.86 29.61
N ASP A 4 -10.79 1.65 30.60
CA ASP A 4 -11.70 1.26 31.68
C ASP A 4 -13.11 1.80 31.38
N PRO A 5 -14.04 0.95 30.94
CA PRO A 5 -15.39 1.38 30.55
C PRO A 5 -16.29 1.74 31.75
N GLU A 6 -15.87 1.45 32.98
CA GLU A 6 -16.65 1.80 34.16
C GLU A 6 -16.60 3.31 34.45
N ILE A 7 -15.61 4.01 33.91
CA ILE A 7 -15.39 5.44 34.12
C ILE A 7 -16.21 6.32 33.16
N SER A 8 -16.71 5.78 32.04
CA SER A 8 -17.54 6.56 31.12
C SER A 8 -18.41 5.67 30.21
N SER A 9 -19.63 6.12 29.94
CA SER A 9 -20.51 5.55 28.89
C SER A 9 -19.88 5.53 27.48
N GLY A 10 -18.71 6.12 27.32
CA GLY A 10 -17.94 6.19 26.06
C GLY A 10 -16.94 5.09 25.82
N GLY A 11 -16.61 4.23 26.81
CA GLY A 11 -15.56 3.22 26.66
C GLY A 11 -15.82 2.21 25.53
N PHE A 12 -17.01 1.68 25.42
CA PHE A 12 -17.40 0.79 24.33
C PHE A 12 -17.50 1.51 22.97
N ALA A 13 -17.94 2.78 22.96
CA ALA A 13 -17.95 3.59 21.75
C ALA A 13 -16.54 3.83 21.24
N LEU A 14 -15.59 4.12 22.12
CA LEU A 14 -14.17 4.27 21.79
C LEU A 14 -13.56 2.97 21.26
N LEU A 15 -13.81 1.84 21.93
CA LEU A 15 -13.35 0.52 21.46
C LEU A 15 -13.89 0.22 20.06
N LYS A 16 -15.18 0.45 19.84
CA LYS A 16 -15.78 0.27 18.51
C LYS A 16 -15.15 1.18 17.48
N HIS A 17 -14.99 2.46 17.79
CA HIS A 17 -14.33 3.42 16.90
C HIS A 17 -12.91 2.97 16.51
N VAL A 18 -12.11 2.55 17.49
CA VAL A 18 -10.75 2.04 17.23
C VAL A 18 -10.79 0.82 16.32
N LYS A 19 -11.71 -0.14 16.57
CA LYS A 19 -11.81 -1.37 15.76
C LYS A 19 -12.32 -1.11 14.34
N ASP A 20 -13.16 -0.11 14.15
CA ASP A 20 -13.72 0.21 12.84
C ASP A 20 -12.74 1.03 11.98
N HIS A 21 -11.84 1.83 12.59
CA HIS A 21 -10.95 2.73 11.86
C HIS A 21 -9.46 2.33 11.88
N TYR A 22 -9.02 1.54 12.87
CA TYR A 22 -7.60 1.22 13.10
C TYR A 22 -7.38 -0.28 13.21
N ARG A 23 -7.38 -0.97 12.08
CA ARG A 23 -7.33 -2.45 12.03
C ARG A 23 -6.08 -3.08 12.67
N TRP A 24 -5.01 -2.30 12.84
CA TRP A 24 -3.74 -2.77 13.41
C TRP A 24 -3.53 -2.38 14.86
N ILE A 25 -4.55 -1.84 15.53
CA ILE A 25 -4.50 -1.56 16.95
C ILE A 25 -5.16 -2.70 17.71
N ALA A 26 -4.36 -3.39 18.56
CA ALA A 26 -4.89 -4.32 19.51
C ALA A 26 -5.60 -3.58 20.65
N THR A 27 -6.71 -4.13 21.12
CA THR A 27 -7.49 -3.59 22.22
C THR A 27 -7.52 -4.57 23.37
N LEU A 28 -7.12 -4.11 24.57
CA LEU A 28 -7.18 -4.86 25.82
C LEU A 28 -8.17 -4.18 26.76
N LEU A 29 -9.23 -4.88 27.14
CA LEU A 29 -10.21 -4.44 28.13
C LEU A 29 -9.78 -4.92 29.50
N ALA A 30 -9.51 -3.98 30.43
CA ALA A 30 -9.23 -4.29 31.82
C ALA A 30 -10.42 -3.87 32.69
N THR A 31 -11.07 -4.81 33.40
CA THR A 31 -12.30 -4.53 34.14
C THR A 31 -12.45 -5.38 35.40
N HIS A 32 -13.18 -4.89 36.39
CA HIS A 32 -13.68 -5.66 37.54
C HIS A 32 -15.02 -6.34 37.22
N ASN A 33 -15.72 -5.88 36.20
CA ASN A 33 -17.07 -6.30 35.89
C ASN A 33 -17.06 -7.67 35.21
N GLN A 34 -17.72 -8.64 35.86
CA GLN A 34 -17.90 -10.02 35.39
C GLN A 34 -19.33 -10.31 34.95
N ASP A 35 -20.18 -9.27 34.88
CA ASP A 35 -21.56 -9.44 34.41
C ASP A 35 -21.59 -10.00 32.98
N PRO A 36 -22.35 -11.08 32.74
CA PRO A 36 -22.44 -11.69 31.41
C PRO A 36 -22.95 -10.75 30.30
N GLN A 37 -23.78 -9.76 30.60
CA GLN A 37 -24.26 -8.78 29.62
C GLN A 37 -23.15 -7.82 29.22
N PHE A 38 -22.37 -7.34 30.21
CA PHE A 38 -21.20 -6.50 29.98
C PHE A 38 -20.16 -7.23 29.12
N LEU A 39 -19.83 -8.48 29.45
CA LEU A 39 -18.86 -9.29 28.70
C LEU A 39 -19.34 -9.56 27.26
N ARG A 40 -20.63 -9.85 27.06
CA ARG A 40 -21.21 -9.98 25.71
C ARG A 40 -21.08 -8.68 24.90
N GLN A 41 -21.22 -7.53 25.54
CA GLN A 41 -21.04 -6.24 24.87
C GLN A 41 -19.57 -6.02 24.50
N ALA A 42 -18.63 -6.38 25.36
CA ALA A 42 -17.20 -6.32 25.06
C ALA A 42 -16.84 -7.19 23.83
N VAL A 43 -17.34 -8.41 23.77
CA VAL A 43 -17.16 -9.31 22.61
C VAL A 43 -17.77 -8.71 21.34
N LYS A 44 -18.95 -8.08 21.41
CA LYS A 44 -19.57 -7.39 20.26
C LYS A 44 -18.71 -6.23 19.75
N CYS A 45 -17.91 -5.61 20.61
CA CYS A 45 -16.93 -4.57 20.24
C CYS A 45 -15.65 -5.17 19.63
N ARG A 46 -15.54 -6.48 19.47
CA ARG A 46 -14.39 -7.18 18.87
C ARG A 46 -13.07 -6.87 19.59
N ILE A 47 -13.10 -6.84 20.95
CA ILE A 47 -11.86 -6.70 21.74
C ILE A 47 -10.92 -7.87 21.46
N ASP A 48 -9.61 -7.61 21.49
CA ASP A 48 -8.60 -8.65 21.24
C ASP A 48 -8.20 -9.38 22.53
N GLY A 49 -8.31 -8.73 23.67
CA GLY A 49 -7.99 -9.31 24.98
C GLY A 49 -8.86 -8.76 26.11
N LEU A 50 -8.97 -9.56 27.15
CA LEU A 50 -9.69 -9.24 28.39
C LEU A 50 -8.80 -9.55 29.59
N LEU A 51 -8.71 -8.61 30.53
CA LEU A 51 -7.97 -8.76 31.78
C LEU A 51 -8.87 -8.38 32.95
N PHE A 52 -9.06 -9.33 33.89
CA PHE A 52 -9.84 -9.04 35.09
C PHE A 52 -8.96 -8.38 36.16
N ARG A 53 -9.49 -7.35 36.79
CA ARG A 53 -8.88 -6.69 37.92
C ARG A 53 -9.31 -7.32 39.25
N PRO A 54 -8.42 -7.34 40.28
CA PRO A 54 -7.06 -6.83 40.28
C PRO A 54 -6.12 -7.70 39.46
N ALA A 55 -5.24 -7.08 38.65
CA ALA A 55 -4.22 -7.73 37.85
C ALA A 55 -2.86 -7.15 38.20
N SER A 56 -1.83 -7.96 38.17
CA SER A 56 -0.46 -7.49 38.39
C SER A 56 0.05 -6.73 37.16
N SER A 57 1.09 -5.91 37.33
CA SER A 57 1.79 -5.28 36.21
C SER A 57 2.35 -6.31 35.24
N THR A 58 2.77 -7.49 35.76
CA THR A 58 3.28 -8.60 34.96
C THR A 58 2.18 -9.15 34.05
N ASP A 59 0.98 -9.45 34.56
CA ASP A 59 -0.15 -9.95 33.77
C ASP A 59 -0.52 -8.98 32.66
N PHE A 60 -0.50 -7.67 32.97
CA PHE A 60 -0.79 -6.65 31.98
C PHE A 60 0.25 -6.61 30.86
N ILE A 61 1.55 -6.67 31.21
CA ILE A 61 2.65 -6.66 30.25
C ILE A 61 2.60 -7.91 29.37
N GLU A 62 2.41 -9.09 29.95
CA GLU A 62 2.32 -10.35 29.20
C GLU A 62 1.17 -10.32 28.18
N GLN A 63 -0.03 -9.91 28.61
CA GLN A 63 -1.17 -9.79 27.71
C GLN A 63 -0.93 -8.76 26.60
N ALA A 64 -0.35 -7.62 26.93
CA ALA A 64 -0.03 -6.58 25.94
C ALA A 64 0.98 -7.07 24.89
N LEU A 65 2.02 -7.82 25.32
CA LEU A 65 3.02 -8.40 24.42
C LEU A 65 2.40 -9.45 23.49
N LEU A 66 1.61 -10.38 24.03
CA LEU A 66 0.91 -11.40 23.24
C LEU A 66 0.00 -10.78 22.18
N LEU A 67 -0.75 -9.73 22.55
CA LEU A 67 -1.62 -9.02 21.60
C LEU A 67 -0.82 -8.26 20.55
N ALA A 68 0.29 -7.64 20.93
CA ALA A 68 1.18 -6.94 20.00
C ALA A 68 1.80 -7.91 18.99
N GLU A 69 2.25 -9.09 19.44
CA GLU A 69 2.78 -10.14 18.56
C GLU A 69 1.72 -10.67 17.59
N ALA A 70 0.52 -10.95 18.08
CA ALA A 70 -0.59 -11.41 17.24
C ALA A 70 -0.98 -10.39 16.17
N VAL A 71 -1.03 -9.09 16.50
CA VAL A 71 -1.29 -8.03 15.53
C VAL A 71 -0.14 -7.89 14.53
N ASN A 72 1.11 -7.93 15.00
CA ASN A 72 2.28 -7.84 14.13
C ASN A 72 2.36 -9.04 13.17
N GLY A 73 2.05 -10.25 13.64
CA GLY A 73 1.97 -11.44 12.79
C GLY A 73 0.92 -11.28 11.68
N ARG A 74 -0.32 -10.90 12.05
CA ARG A 74 -1.39 -10.63 11.07
C ARG A 74 -1.01 -9.53 10.09
N ARG A 75 -0.38 -8.43 10.57
CA ARG A 75 0.07 -7.34 9.73
C ARG A 75 1.08 -7.81 8.69
N ARG A 76 2.09 -8.58 9.11
CA ARG A 76 3.12 -9.11 8.18
C ARG A 76 2.52 -9.97 7.07
N LEU A 77 1.51 -10.81 7.38
CA LEU A 77 0.83 -11.66 6.42
C LEU A 77 -0.05 -10.88 5.43
N GLN A 78 -0.61 -9.75 5.84
CA GLN A 78 -1.54 -8.96 5.02
C GLN A 78 -0.90 -7.70 4.44
N GLN A 79 0.34 -7.40 4.81
CA GLN A 79 1.05 -6.20 4.37
C GLN A 79 1.26 -6.24 2.86
N LYS A 80 0.78 -5.21 2.18
CA LYS A 80 1.00 -5.05 0.76
C LYS A 80 2.38 -4.46 0.51
N ARG A 81 2.98 -4.85 -0.59
CA ARG A 81 4.19 -4.27 -1.12
C ARG A 81 3.81 -3.54 -2.40
N VAL A 82 3.81 -2.23 -2.33
CA VAL A 82 3.26 -1.33 -3.33
C VAL A 82 4.38 -0.65 -4.07
N LEU A 83 4.47 -0.87 -5.38
CA LEU A 83 5.33 -0.15 -6.29
C LEU A 83 4.49 0.85 -7.08
N ALA A 84 4.80 2.14 -6.95
CA ALA A 84 4.20 3.20 -7.74
C ALA A 84 5.24 3.73 -8.74
N ILE A 85 4.89 3.73 -10.02
CA ILE A 85 5.79 4.00 -11.15
C ILE A 85 5.35 5.28 -11.84
N GLY A 86 6.24 6.28 -11.89
CA GLY A 86 6.08 7.50 -12.66
C GLY A 86 7.13 7.61 -13.77
N ALA A 87 6.82 8.31 -14.84
CA ALA A 87 7.78 8.71 -15.84
C ALA A 87 8.72 9.79 -15.29
N HIS A 88 8.14 10.73 -14.53
CA HIS A 88 8.80 11.90 -13.96
C HIS A 88 8.57 12.01 -12.46
N PRO A 89 9.42 12.75 -11.72
CA PRO A 89 9.15 13.16 -10.36
C PRO A 89 7.87 14.02 -10.33
N ASP A 90 6.91 13.68 -9.47
CA ASP A 90 5.56 14.25 -9.25
C ASP A 90 4.38 13.41 -9.80
N ASP A 91 4.56 12.63 -10.86
CA ASP A 91 3.49 11.85 -11.50
C ASP A 91 2.71 10.98 -10.51
N VAL A 92 3.44 10.27 -9.66
CA VAL A 92 2.90 9.31 -8.68
C VAL A 92 2.06 10.02 -7.62
N GLU A 93 2.57 11.14 -7.12
CA GLU A 93 1.90 11.92 -6.09
C GLU A 93 0.63 12.58 -6.63
N ILE A 94 0.68 13.05 -7.88
CA ILE A 94 -0.47 13.60 -8.57
C ILE A 94 -1.50 12.49 -8.86
N GLY A 95 -1.05 11.36 -9.39
CA GLY A 95 -1.93 10.28 -9.85
C GLY A 95 -2.56 9.47 -8.73
N CYS A 96 -1.77 9.05 -7.73
CA CYS A 96 -2.22 8.13 -6.68
C CYS A 96 -1.71 8.48 -5.26
N GLY A 97 -1.31 9.73 -5.01
CA GLY A 97 -0.76 10.15 -3.71
C GLY A 97 -1.69 9.94 -2.52
N GLY A 98 -3.00 10.07 -2.72
CA GLY A 98 -4.00 9.77 -1.68
C GLY A 98 -4.09 8.27 -1.37
N ALA A 99 -4.02 7.42 -2.40
CA ALA A 99 -3.95 5.97 -2.24
C ALA A 99 -2.67 5.56 -1.52
N LEU A 100 -1.51 6.18 -1.85
CA LEU A 100 -0.25 5.95 -1.15
C LEU A 100 -0.32 6.39 0.32
N ALA A 101 -0.94 7.54 0.61
CA ALA A 101 -1.15 7.99 1.99
C ALA A 101 -2.01 7.00 2.79
N LYS A 102 -3.02 6.39 2.15
CA LYS A 102 -3.82 5.33 2.74
C LYS A 102 -3.02 4.05 2.98
N HIS A 103 -2.21 3.63 2.00
CA HIS A 103 -1.30 2.50 2.17
C HIS A 103 -0.30 2.73 3.31
N HIS A 104 0.25 3.94 3.42
CA HIS A 104 1.11 4.32 4.54
C HIS A 104 0.40 4.18 5.90
N ALA A 105 -0.84 4.67 6.00
CA ALA A 105 -1.65 4.52 7.22
C ALA A 105 -1.99 3.05 7.53
N ASP A 106 -2.07 2.21 6.52
CA ASP A 106 -2.25 0.76 6.62
C ASP A 106 -0.92 0.01 6.91
N TYR A 107 0.20 0.73 7.04
CA TYR A 107 1.56 0.17 7.24
C TYR A 107 2.02 -0.75 6.10
N ASP A 108 1.55 -0.53 4.89
CA ASP A 108 2.05 -1.20 3.70
C ASP A 108 3.47 -0.69 3.35
N ILE A 109 4.26 -1.51 2.67
CA ILE A 109 5.60 -1.13 2.22
C ILE A 109 5.46 -0.39 0.90
N LEU A 110 6.01 0.82 0.82
CA LEU A 110 5.89 1.70 -0.32
C LEU A 110 7.24 1.90 -1.01
N HIS A 111 7.25 1.75 -2.32
CA HIS A 111 8.37 2.07 -3.19
C HIS A 111 7.85 2.93 -4.34
N ILE A 112 8.47 4.08 -4.56
CA ILE A 112 8.23 4.97 -5.68
C ILE A 112 9.40 4.83 -6.64
N LEU A 113 9.11 4.51 -7.90
CA LEU A 113 10.09 4.48 -8.98
C LEU A 113 9.76 5.58 -9.98
N THR A 114 10.67 6.52 -10.20
CA THR A 114 10.59 7.45 -11.33
C THR A 114 11.59 7.04 -12.40
N LEU A 115 11.17 6.96 -13.66
CA LEU A 115 12.01 6.44 -14.72
C LEU A 115 12.97 7.50 -15.29
N SER A 116 12.67 8.78 -15.09
CA SER A 116 13.56 9.89 -15.42
C SER A 116 13.73 10.83 -14.22
N ARG A 117 14.60 11.81 -14.40
CA ARG A 117 14.81 12.89 -13.41
C ARG A 117 14.03 14.16 -13.75
N GLY A 118 13.18 14.14 -14.81
CA GLY A 118 12.35 15.25 -15.20
C GLY A 118 13.11 16.48 -15.71
N ALA A 119 14.18 16.28 -16.50
CA ALA A 119 15.09 17.33 -16.95
C ALA A 119 14.41 18.39 -17.84
N ALA A 120 13.39 18.01 -18.60
CA ALA A 120 12.61 18.95 -19.40
C ALA A 120 11.71 19.87 -18.53
N GLY A 121 11.36 19.40 -17.32
CA GLY A 121 10.53 20.15 -16.38
C GLY A 121 11.29 21.11 -15.46
N GLY A 122 12.63 21.15 -15.48
CA GLY A 122 13.41 22.05 -14.65
C GLY A 122 14.76 21.48 -14.19
N ASP A 123 15.32 22.05 -13.12
CA ASP A 123 16.59 21.61 -12.57
C ASP A 123 16.46 20.22 -11.93
N VAL A 124 17.26 19.26 -12.41
CA VAL A 124 17.18 17.85 -11.99
C VAL A 124 17.56 17.64 -10.53
N ASN A 125 18.43 18.48 -9.97
CA ASN A 125 18.84 18.35 -8.57
C ASN A 125 17.74 18.88 -7.66
N ALA A 126 17.12 20.01 -8.00
CA ALA A 126 15.99 20.55 -7.28
C ALA A 126 14.83 19.51 -7.28
N ARG A 127 14.49 18.97 -8.45
CA ARG A 127 13.42 17.95 -8.57
C ARG A 127 13.74 16.67 -7.79
N ALA A 128 15.01 16.26 -7.75
CA ALA A 128 15.40 15.09 -6.96
C ALA A 128 15.19 15.33 -5.45
N VAL A 129 15.56 16.52 -4.95
CA VAL A 129 15.33 16.90 -3.54
C VAL A 129 13.82 16.94 -3.24
N GLU A 130 13.02 17.52 -4.11
CA GLU A 130 11.57 17.59 -3.98
C GLU A 130 10.95 16.19 -3.93
N ALA A 131 11.38 15.27 -4.82
CA ALA A 131 10.93 13.88 -4.84
C ALA A 131 11.28 13.12 -3.55
N HIS A 132 12.48 13.30 -3.03
CA HIS A 132 12.87 12.71 -1.73
C HIS A 132 12.02 13.24 -0.58
N ASN A 133 11.72 14.55 -0.57
CA ASN A 133 10.86 15.15 0.44
C ASN A 133 9.43 14.61 0.34
N ALA A 134 8.88 14.47 -0.86
CA ALA A 134 7.57 13.88 -1.10
C ALA A 134 7.51 12.42 -0.61
N ALA A 135 8.46 11.59 -1.05
CA ALA A 135 8.52 10.18 -0.65
C ALA A 135 8.61 10.00 0.88
N ALA A 136 9.40 10.85 1.57
CA ALA A 136 9.53 10.84 3.02
C ALA A 136 8.20 11.10 3.75
N LEU A 137 7.31 11.90 3.19
CA LEU A 137 6.00 12.18 3.78
C LEU A 137 5.11 10.93 3.93
N VAL A 138 5.30 9.93 3.08
CA VAL A 138 4.56 8.64 3.12
C VAL A 138 5.47 7.46 3.49
N GLY A 139 6.70 7.73 3.91
CA GLY A 139 7.66 6.68 4.29
C GLY A 139 7.99 5.73 3.14
N ALA A 140 7.92 6.20 1.89
CA ALA A 140 8.24 5.42 0.73
C ALA A 140 9.76 5.40 0.47
N HIS A 141 10.28 4.24 0.04
CA HIS A 141 11.58 4.20 -0.62
C HIS A 141 11.45 4.85 -2.00
N LEU A 142 12.37 5.75 -2.34
CA LEU A 142 12.42 6.39 -3.65
C LEU A 142 13.61 5.86 -4.46
N GLU A 143 13.31 5.35 -5.65
CA GLU A 143 14.28 5.03 -6.68
C GLU A 143 14.09 5.95 -7.88
N MET A 144 15.17 6.55 -8.36
CA MET A 144 15.14 7.41 -9.54
C MET A 144 16.07 6.84 -10.59
N ALA A 145 15.50 6.29 -11.67
CA ALA A 145 16.25 5.89 -12.85
C ALA A 145 16.74 7.14 -13.62
N ASN A 146 17.56 6.90 -14.63
CA ASN A 146 18.17 7.98 -15.39
C ASN A 146 17.86 7.89 -16.89
N LEU A 147 16.64 7.45 -17.24
CA LEU A 147 16.19 7.50 -18.61
C LEU A 147 16.06 8.95 -19.06
N ARG A 148 16.27 9.18 -20.36
CA ARG A 148 16.18 10.52 -20.94
C ARG A 148 14.72 10.98 -20.93
N ASP A 149 14.45 12.07 -20.23
CA ASP A 149 13.15 12.73 -20.18
C ASP A 149 12.69 13.12 -21.61
N THR A 150 11.41 12.94 -21.88
CA THR A 150 10.74 13.07 -23.20
C THR A 150 11.13 12.02 -24.24
N TYR A 151 11.97 11.07 -23.90
CA TYR A 151 12.45 9.98 -24.78
C TYR A 151 12.33 8.60 -24.14
N ILE A 152 11.52 8.42 -23.12
CA ILE A 152 11.28 7.12 -22.53
C ILE A 152 10.60 6.23 -23.58
N THR A 153 11.09 5.00 -23.73
CA THR A 153 10.53 4.00 -24.64
C THR A 153 9.93 2.83 -23.89
N GLU A 154 9.03 2.09 -24.50
CA GLU A 154 8.45 0.84 -23.99
C GLU A 154 9.39 -0.37 -24.11
N GLY A 155 10.66 -0.13 -24.49
CA GLY A 155 11.64 -1.17 -24.83
C GLY A 155 12.24 -1.90 -23.64
N ALA A 156 13.18 -2.81 -23.96
CA ALA A 156 13.79 -3.72 -22.99
C ALA A 156 14.48 -3.01 -21.81
N GLU A 157 15.06 -1.82 -22.01
CA GLU A 157 15.71 -1.07 -20.94
C GLU A 157 14.70 -0.64 -19.88
N THR A 158 13.59 -0.01 -20.28
CA THR A 158 12.52 0.43 -19.37
C THR A 158 11.88 -0.76 -18.66
N ILE A 159 11.59 -1.85 -19.41
CA ILE A 159 11.03 -3.08 -18.85
C ILE A 159 11.97 -3.64 -17.79
N SER A 160 13.28 -3.74 -18.06
CA SER A 160 14.26 -4.31 -17.13
C SER A 160 14.39 -3.51 -15.83
N ILE A 161 14.32 -2.19 -15.89
CA ILE A 161 14.33 -1.32 -14.70
C ILE A 161 13.09 -1.62 -13.84
N ILE A 162 11.92 -1.67 -14.44
CA ILE A 162 10.67 -1.93 -13.73
C ILE A 162 10.65 -3.38 -13.16
N GLU A 163 11.09 -4.37 -13.92
CA GLU A 163 11.21 -5.77 -13.44
C GLU A 163 12.16 -5.89 -12.25
N ALA A 164 13.26 -5.14 -12.24
CA ALA A 164 14.19 -5.11 -11.12
C ALA A 164 13.51 -4.58 -9.85
N ALA A 165 12.84 -3.44 -9.92
CA ALA A 165 12.09 -2.86 -8.80
C ALA A 165 10.96 -3.79 -8.29
N ILE A 166 10.21 -4.42 -9.21
CA ILE A 166 9.16 -5.42 -8.86
C ILE A 166 9.77 -6.59 -8.08
N ARG A 167 10.89 -7.12 -8.56
CA ARG A 167 11.56 -8.28 -7.94
C ARG A 167 12.15 -7.93 -6.58
N GLU A 168 12.85 -6.79 -6.47
CA GLU A 168 13.48 -6.34 -5.23
C GLU A 168 12.44 -6.14 -4.13
N LEU A 169 11.34 -5.44 -4.45
CA LEU A 169 10.24 -5.21 -3.52
C LEU A 169 9.42 -6.49 -3.29
N ASN A 170 9.47 -7.48 -4.17
CA ASN A 170 8.49 -8.57 -4.27
C ASN A 170 7.06 -7.99 -4.30
N ALA A 171 6.81 -7.09 -5.26
CA ALA A 171 5.64 -6.27 -5.34
C ALA A 171 4.34 -7.09 -5.44
N THR A 172 3.35 -6.76 -4.62
CA THR A 172 2.00 -7.32 -4.68
C THR A 172 1.00 -6.39 -5.37
N HIS A 173 1.33 -5.10 -5.43
CA HIS A 173 0.53 -4.05 -6.05
C HIS A 173 1.44 -3.16 -6.88
N VAL A 174 1.01 -2.84 -8.09
CA VAL A 174 1.66 -1.87 -8.97
C VAL A 174 0.66 -0.79 -9.34
N TYR A 175 1.07 0.46 -9.22
CA TYR A 175 0.39 1.63 -9.76
C TYR A 175 1.25 2.22 -10.87
N THR A 176 0.66 2.54 -12.02
CA THR A 176 1.38 3.07 -13.17
C THR A 176 0.49 4.03 -13.97
N HIS A 177 1.04 4.66 -15.00
CA HIS A 177 0.30 5.51 -15.90
C HIS A 177 -0.80 4.77 -16.66
N SER A 178 -1.80 5.52 -17.15
CA SER A 178 -2.81 5.04 -18.08
C SER A 178 -2.30 5.14 -19.54
N LEU A 179 -2.88 4.33 -20.43
CA LEU A 179 -2.68 4.46 -21.86
C LEU A 179 -3.36 5.73 -22.41
N GLU A 180 -4.50 6.10 -21.82
CA GLU A 180 -5.30 7.26 -22.19
C GLU A 180 -4.66 8.56 -21.67
N ASP A 181 -3.45 8.84 -22.15
CA ASP A 181 -2.65 10.00 -21.77
C ASP A 181 -2.02 10.65 -23.02
N THR A 182 -1.96 11.97 -23.05
CA THR A 182 -1.35 12.70 -24.18
C THR A 182 0.17 12.72 -24.11
N HIS A 183 0.77 12.52 -22.92
CA HIS A 183 2.21 12.51 -22.76
C HIS A 183 2.82 11.20 -23.27
N GLN A 184 3.76 11.27 -24.20
CA GLN A 184 4.39 10.10 -24.82
C GLN A 184 5.11 9.22 -23.81
N ASP A 185 5.83 9.81 -22.82
CA ASP A 185 6.54 9.04 -21.81
C ASP A 185 5.58 8.26 -20.90
N HIS A 186 4.41 8.85 -20.55
CA HIS A 186 3.40 8.17 -19.76
C HIS A 186 2.88 6.92 -20.47
N ARG A 187 2.60 7.00 -21.77
CA ARG A 187 2.16 5.85 -22.55
C ARG A 187 3.25 4.79 -22.68
N ALA A 188 4.52 5.21 -22.85
CA ALA A 188 5.64 4.28 -22.91
C ALA A 188 5.84 3.55 -21.57
N VAL A 189 5.74 4.29 -20.44
CA VAL A 189 5.81 3.70 -19.10
C VAL A 189 4.64 2.76 -18.84
N HIS A 190 3.41 3.13 -19.28
CA HIS A 190 2.26 2.22 -19.22
C HIS A 190 2.57 0.90 -19.90
N ALA A 191 2.97 0.93 -21.17
CA ALA A 191 3.21 -0.27 -21.96
C ALA A 191 4.32 -1.16 -21.35
N ALA A 192 5.45 -0.55 -20.95
CA ALA A 192 6.55 -1.25 -20.29
C ALA A 192 6.13 -1.87 -18.95
N SER A 193 5.35 -1.12 -18.15
CA SER A 193 4.86 -1.59 -16.84
C SER A 193 3.97 -2.81 -16.95
N LEU A 194 3.09 -2.86 -17.96
CA LEU A 194 2.20 -4.02 -18.16
C LEU A 194 2.96 -5.30 -18.52
N VAL A 195 4.04 -5.16 -19.29
CA VAL A 195 4.94 -6.29 -19.57
C VAL A 195 5.69 -6.72 -18.31
N ALA A 196 6.32 -5.77 -17.63
CA ALA A 196 7.11 -6.07 -16.43
C ALA A 196 6.27 -6.65 -15.27
N ALA A 197 5.05 -6.13 -15.09
CA ALA A 197 4.15 -6.54 -14.01
C ALA A 197 3.25 -7.73 -14.36
N ARG A 198 3.56 -8.53 -15.41
CA ARG A 198 2.71 -9.65 -15.85
C ARG A 198 2.42 -10.70 -14.76
N ALA A 199 3.30 -10.87 -13.79
CA ALA A 199 3.14 -11.80 -12.67
C ALA A 199 2.58 -11.14 -11.40
N VAL A 200 2.51 -9.79 -11.33
CA VAL A 200 2.02 -9.07 -10.15
C VAL A 200 0.50 -9.26 -10.02
N PRO A 201 -0.02 -9.64 -8.84
CA PRO A 201 -1.45 -9.94 -8.68
C PRO A 201 -2.38 -8.74 -8.82
N ASN A 202 -1.92 -7.53 -8.50
CA ASN A 202 -2.73 -6.32 -8.56
C ASN A 202 -2.00 -5.21 -9.32
N VAL A 203 -2.60 -4.76 -10.43
CA VAL A 203 -2.03 -3.72 -11.31
C VAL A 203 -3.11 -2.71 -11.64
N TYR A 204 -2.83 -1.45 -11.38
CA TYR A 204 -3.74 -0.33 -11.56
C TYR A 204 -3.08 0.80 -12.33
N CYS A 205 -3.89 1.49 -13.16
CA CYS A 205 -3.45 2.70 -13.83
C CYS A 205 -4.15 3.92 -13.22
N TYR A 206 -3.38 4.96 -12.92
CA TYR A 206 -3.86 6.20 -12.35
C TYR A 206 -4.05 7.29 -13.41
N GLN A 207 -4.85 8.29 -13.08
CA GLN A 207 -5.08 9.48 -13.88
C GLN A 207 -4.03 10.55 -13.58
N THR A 208 -3.56 11.24 -14.62
CA THR A 208 -2.71 12.44 -14.54
C THR A 208 -3.42 13.65 -15.17
N PRO A 209 -2.92 14.88 -15.02
CA PRO A 209 -3.48 16.05 -15.68
C PRO A 209 -3.47 15.97 -17.21
N SER A 210 -2.57 15.18 -17.79
CA SER A 210 -2.48 14.95 -19.25
C SER A 210 -3.36 13.80 -19.76
N SER A 211 -4.11 13.14 -18.88
CA SER A 211 -5.04 12.08 -19.26
C SER A 211 -6.15 12.64 -20.16
N THR A 212 -6.55 11.86 -21.15
CA THR A 212 -7.63 12.22 -22.07
C THR A 212 -9.00 11.94 -21.44
N VAL A 213 -10.06 12.41 -22.10
CA VAL A 213 -11.45 12.14 -21.69
C VAL A 213 -11.85 10.67 -21.85
N GLU A 214 -11.03 9.87 -22.51
CA GLU A 214 -11.22 8.43 -22.66
C GLU A 214 -10.78 7.64 -21.43
N PHE A 215 -10.17 8.29 -20.43
CA PHE A 215 -9.83 7.63 -19.17
C PHE A 215 -11.09 7.17 -18.44
N GLN A 216 -11.32 5.86 -18.38
CA GLN A 216 -12.49 5.25 -17.77
C GLN A 216 -12.07 4.44 -16.53
N PRO A 217 -12.23 4.96 -15.32
CA PRO A 217 -11.88 4.24 -14.10
C PRO A 217 -12.90 3.15 -13.75
N HIS A 218 -12.40 2.06 -13.17
CA HIS A 218 -13.19 0.93 -12.68
C HIS A 218 -13.16 0.82 -11.15
N ARG A 219 -12.24 1.54 -10.51
CA ARG A 219 -12.03 1.54 -9.06
C ARG A 219 -11.87 2.95 -8.54
N PHE A 220 -12.47 3.20 -7.39
CA PHE A 220 -12.37 4.48 -6.70
C PHE A 220 -11.82 4.23 -5.30
N VAL A 221 -10.70 4.87 -4.98
CA VAL A 221 -10.09 4.78 -3.65
C VAL A 221 -10.58 5.95 -2.81
N ASP A 222 -11.28 5.64 -1.71
CA ASP A 222 -11.67 6.69 -0.75
C ASP A 222 -10.43 7.34 -0.12
N ILE A 223 -10.24 8.62 -0.41
CA ILE A 223 -9.15 9.46 0.10
C ILE A 223 -9.67 10.62 0.95
N THR A 224 -10.90 10.54 1.44
CA THR A 224 -11.55 11.63 2.21
C THR A 224 -10.68 12.09 3.39
N HIS A 225 -10.05 11.15 4.08
CA HIS A 225 -9.16 11.43 5.21
C HIS A 225 -7.69 11.63 4.83
N TYR A 226 -7.36 11.54 3.54
CA TYR A 226 -6.00 11.57 3.02
C TYR A 226 -5.73 12.72 2.04
N ILE A 227 -6.73 13.54 1.74
CA ILE A 227 -6.62 14.62 0.76
C ILE A 227 -5.59 15.67 1.15
N GLU A 228 -5.52 16.04 2.42
CA GLU A 228 -4.50 16.99 2.90
C GLU A 228 -3.09 16.42 2.73
N LYS A 229 -2.91 15.11 2.99
CA LYS A 229 -1.64 14.44 2.76
C LYS A 229 -1.27 14.44 1.28
N LYS A 230 -2.23 14.15 0.39
CA LYS A 230 -2.02 14.24 -1.07
C LYS A 230 -1.61 15.64 -1.51
N ILE A 231 -2.29 16.68 -1.04
CA ILE A 231 -1.95 18.07 -1.34
C ILE A 231 -0.53 18.39 -0.86
N ASN A 232 -0.15 17.93 0.33
CA ASN A 232 1.20 18.14 0.87
C ASN A 232 2.28 17.39 0.07
N LEU A 233 1.96 16.17 -0.43
CA LEU A 233 2.86 15.42 -1.32
C LEU A 233 3.15 16.21 -2.60
N ILE A 234 2.10 16.69 -3.26
CA ILE A 234 2.23 17.50 -4.48
C ILE A 234 2.93 18.83 -4.17
N GLY A 235 2.59 19.47 -3.04
CA GLY A 235 3.20 20.71 -2.57
C GLY A 235 4.70 20.63 -2.26
N ALA A 236 5.27 19.42 -2.12
CA ALA A 236 6.71 19.23 -2.01
C ALA A 236 7.46 19.60 -3.31
N TYR A 237 6.78 19.52 -4.46
CA TYR A 237 7.31 19.85 -5.78
C TYR A 237 7.09 21.33 -6.11
N LYS A 238 7.72 22.23 -5.36
CA LYS A 238 7.57 23.69 -5.54
C LYS A 238 7.88 24.15 -6.94
N SER A 239 8.92 23.58 -7.56
CA SER A 239 9.31 23.88 -8.94
C SER A 239 8.21 23.60 -9.96
N GLN A 240 7.25 22.72 -9.64
CA GLN A 240 6.14 22.35 -10.50
C GLN A 240 4.84 23.09 -10.11
N VAL A 241 4.53 23.17 -8.82
CA VAL A 241 3.34 23.87 -8.31
C VAL A 241 3.31 25.33 -8.74
N ASP A 242 4.46 26.01 -8.74
CA ASP A 242 4.56 27.40 -9.16
C ASP A 242 4.31 27.61 -10.67
N ARG A 243 4.25 26.54 -11.47
CA ARG A 243 4.17 26.60 -12.94
C ARG A 243 2.93 25.96 -13.53
N MET A 244 2.28 25.05 -12.79
CA MET A 244 1.20 24.20 -13.31
C MET A 244 -0.12 24.47 -12.60
N GLU A 245 -1.04 25.14 -13.27
CA GLU A 245 -2.40 25.38 -12.76
C GLU A 245 -3.17 24.08 -12.49
N SER A 246 -2.89 23.03 -13.26
CA SER A 246 -3.61 21.75 -13.17
C SER A 246 -3.34 20.94 -11.90
N ILE A 247 -2.33 21.32 -11.11
CA ILE A 247 -1.98 20.66 -9.83
C ILE A 247 -2.17 21.57 -8.62
N GLN A 248 -2.86 22.70 -8.79
CA GLN A 248 -3.22 23.56 -7.66
C GLN A 248 -4.17 22.85 -6.70
N PRO A 249 -4.13 23.16 -5.38
CA PRO A 249 -4.90 22.46 -4.37
C PRO A 249 -6.42 22.42 -4.63
N ASP A 250 -6.99 23.47 -5.20
CA ASP A 250 -8.40 23.56 -5.55
C ASP A 250 -8.77 22.64 -6.74
N VAL A 251 -7.87 22.49 -7.71
CA VAL A 251 -8.04 21.56 -8.85
C VAL A 251 -7.94 20.11 -8.36
N ILE A 252 -6.96 19.80 -7.53
CA ILE A 252 -6.82 18.47 -6.93
C ILE A 252 -8.05 18.11 -6.09
N LEU A 253 -8.54 19.04 -5.26
CA LEU A 253 -9.73 18.85 -4.42
C LEU A 253 -10.99 18.66 -5.27
N SER A 254 -11.20 19.49 -6.29
CA SER A 254 -12.38 19.40 -7.19
C SER A 254 -12.37 18.10 -8.00
N THR A 255 -11.20 17.67 -8.50
CA THR A 255 -11.04 16.39 -9.19
C THR A 255 -11.38 15.21 -8.27
N ALA A 256 -10.84 15.18 -7.05
CA ALA A 256 -11.16 14.13 -6.08
C ALA A 256 -12.65 14.12 -5.71
N ARG A 257 -13.28 15.31 -5.61
CA ARG A 257 -14.72 15.46 -5.36
C ARG A 257 -15.56 14.93 -6.53
N TYR A 258 -15.15 15.24 -7.75
CA TYR A 258 -15.80 14.73 -8.96
C TYR A 258 -15.84 13.21 -8.97
N TRP A 259 -14.71 12.55 -8.69
CA TRP A 259 -14.63 11.10 -8.70
C TRP A 259 -15.30 10.44 -7.50
N GLY A 260 -15.33 11.09 -6.33
CA GLY A 260 -15.98 10.57 -5.14
C GLY A 260 -17.46 10.25 -5.34
N ARG A 261 -18.17 11.05 -6.17
CA ARG A 261 -19.61 10.87 -6.45
C ARG A 261 -19.97 9.52 -7.06
N PHE A 262 -19.04 8.90 -7.81
CA PHE A 262 -19.32 7.62 -8.49
C PHE A 262 -19.34 6.41 -7.55
N ALA A 263 -18.66 6.54 -6.40
CA ALA A 263 -18.60 5.48 -5.40
C ALA A 263 -19.27 5.84 -4.06
N GLY A 264 -19.93 7.01 -3.99
CA GLY A 264 -20.55 7.50 -2.76
C GLY A 264 -19.56 7.96 -1.69
N TYR A 265 -18.33 8.28 -2.10
CA TYR A 265 -17.31 8.88 -1.23
C TYR A 265 -17.32 10.40 -1.32
N VAL A 266 -16.85 11.07 -0.27
CA VAL A 266 -16.69 12.53 -0.32
C VAL A 266 -15.58 12.90 -1.31
N LEU A 267 -14.45 12.21 -1.23
CA LEU A 267 -13.28 12.40 -2.10
C LEU A 267 -12.71 11.04 -2.52
N ALA A 268 -12.38 10.87 -3.78
CA ALA A 268 -11.78 9.63 -4.28
C ALA A 268 -10.71 9.86 -5.34
N GLU A 269 -9.77 8.91 -5.43
CA GLU A 269 -8.88 8.76 -6.57
C GLU A 269 -9.40 7.67 -7.51
N PRO A 270 -9.46 7.96 -8.83
CA PRO A 270 -9.91 7.02 -9.84
C PRO A 270 -8.77 6.13 -10.30
N LEU A 271 -9.04 4.85 -10.52
CA LEU A 271 -8.07 3.88 -11.04
C LEU A 271 -8.72 3.00 -12.11
N GLN A 272 -7.97 2.74 -13.18
CA GLN A 272 -8.29 1.65 -14.10
C GLN A 272 -7.71 0.35 -13.54
N ILE A 273 -8.47 -0.74 -13.61
CA ILE A 273 -8.01 -2.06 -13.19
C ILE A 273 -7.45 -2.79 -14.42
N VAL A 274 -6.14 -3.04 -14.43
CA VAL A 274 -5.51 -3.96 -15.40
C VAL A 274 -5.66 -5.39 -14.90
N ARG A 275 -5.37 -5.59 -13.61
CA ARG A 275 -5.52 -6.87 -12.92
C ARG A 275 -5.81 -6.64 -11.45
N GLN A 276 -6.73 -7.42 -10.92
CA GLN A 276 -7.00 -7.47 -9.49
C GLN A 276 -7.32 -8.92 -9.13
N ARG A 277 -6.53 -9.48 -8.21
CA ARG A 277 -6.83 -10.77 -7.62
C ARG A 277 -7.42 -10.54 -6.24
N ASP A 278 -8.57 -11.14 -5.97
CA ASP A 278 -9.09 -11.18 -4.62
C ASP A 278 -8.12 -11.96 -3.74
N SER A 279 -7.65 -11.32 -2.68
CA SER A 279 -6.95 -12.03 -1.61
C SER A 279 -8.04 -12.81 -0.85
N GLY A 280 -8.44 -13.96 -1.36
CA GLY A 280 -9.12 -14.96 -0.55
C GLY A 280 -8.24 -15.27 0.66
N PRO A 281 -8.78 -15.82 1.77
CA PRO A 281 -7.94 -16.32 2.85
C PRO A 281 -6.86 -17.19 2.22
N ALA A 282 -5.60 -16.96 2.59
CA ALA A 282 -4.51 -17.82 2.16
C ALA A 282 -4.97 -19.25 2.48
N LEU A 283 -5.22 -20.05 1.45
CA LEU A 283 -5.36 -21.47 1.65
C LEU A 283 -3.98 -21.89 2.18
N ASP A 284 -3.93 -22.33 3.42
CA ASP A 284 -2.79 -23.05 3.96
C ASP A 284 -2.63 -24.30 3.10
N LEU A 285 -1.92 -24.15 2.00
CA LEU A 285 -1.46 -25.32 1.27
C LEU A 285 -0.46 -25.99 2.22
N PRO A 286 -0.68 -27.27 2.57
CA PRO A 286 0.28 -27.98 3.40
C PRO A 286 1.66 -27.87 2.74
N GLU A 287 2.66 -27.47 3.53
CA GLU A 287 4.04 -27.47 3.10
C GLU A 287 4.30 -28.83 2.43
N GLN A 288 4.67 -28.81 1.15
CA GLN A 288 5.13 -30.01 0.50
C GLN A 288 6.38 -30.43 1.26
N GLN A 289 6.22 -31.48 2.10
CA GLN A 289 7.36 -32.15 2.69
C GLN A 289 8.28 -32.52 1.54
N GLU A 290 9.43 -31.87 1.46
CA GLU A 290 10.52 -32.32 0.59
C GLU A 290 10.77 -33.79 0.91
N GLN A 291 10.34 -34.67 0.02
CA GLN A 291 10.69 -36.07 0.14
C GLN A 291 12.22 -36.16 0.00
N GLU A 292 12.86 -36.44 1.13
CA GLU A 292 14.28 -36.75 1.16
C GLU A 292 14.57 -37.82 0.10
N PRO A 293 15.53 -37.64 -0.82
CA PRO A 293 15.80 -38.63 -1.83
C PRO A 293 16.23 -39.94 -1.17
N ALA A 294 15.53 -41.02 -1.51
CA ALA A 294 15.78 -42.36 -0.99
C ALA A 294 17.28 -42.71 -1.12
N ARG A 295 17.93 -43.02 -0.01
CA ARG A 295 19.31 -43.49 0.00
C ARG A 295 19.39 -44.79 -0.84
N PRO A 296 20.34 -44.92 -1.76
CA PRO A 296 20.53 -46.16 -2.51
C PRO A 296 20.88 -47.28 -1.53
N GLN A 297 20.16 -48.40 -1.63
CA GLN A 297 20.47 -49.62 -0.90
C GLN A 297 21.81 -50.16 -1.35
N PRO A 298 22.68 -50.65 -0.44
CA PRO A 298 23.93 -51.28 -0.82
C PRO A 298 23.67 -52.57 -1.61
N ALA A 299 24.34 -52.71 -2.72
CA ALA A 299 24.29 -53.92 -3.57
C ALA A 299 24.69 -55.17 -2.75
N SER A 300 23.84 -56.19 -2.76
CA SER A 300 24.13 -57.50 -2.18
C SER A 300 25.25 -58.16 -2.98
N VAL A 301 26.38 -58.40 -2.36
CA VAL A 301 27.47 -59.22 -2.92
C VAL A 301 26.97 -60.66 -2.92
N ALA A 302 26.75 -61.19 -4.12
CA ALA A 302 26.54 -62.63 -4.29
C ALA A 302 27.86 -63.36 -4.11
N GLU A 303 28.00 -64.10 -3.03
CA GLU A 303 29.07 -65.11 -2.90
C GLU A 303 28.79 -66.28 -3.88
N SER A 304 29.66 -66.42 -4.84
CA SER A 304 29.75 -67.63 -5.64
C SER A 304 30.72 -68.58 -4.93
N GLY A 305 30.16 -69.53 -4.21
CA GLY A 305 30.90 -70.69 -3.69
C GLY A 305 30.81 -71.91 -4.65
N GLY A 306 31.91 -72.62 -4.77
CA GLY A 306 31.97 -73.97 -5.32
C GLY A 306 32.93 -74.16 -6.41
#